data_08d8d4de5e6599b03a277eb896af69ec
#
_entry.id   08d8d4de5e6599b03a277eb896af69ec
#
_cell.length_a   1.000
_cell.length_b   1.000
_cell.length_c   1.000
_cell.angle_alpha   90.00
_cell.angle_beta   90.00
_cell.angle_gamma   90.00
#
_symmetry.space_group_name_H-M   'P 1'
#
loop_
_entity.id
_entity.type
_entity.pdbx_description
1 polymer ?
#
loop_
_entity_poly.entity_id
_entity_poly.type
_entity_poly.pdbx_seq_one_letter_code
_entity_poly.pdbx_strand_id
1 'polypeptide(L)'
;GVYGKSGVGKSSVLNSLLEKDIFKTNIINGTTREIQSELWTLKDQKLRSIELLDSPGFDFCNIKFSDKVYSCINNSDLVLFLVSGDVNRNELNKISSLIKDGKKIILILNKIDLFNKNDLKEIKENIKSKLPKDLNIPIILNNGKNLKNYLTKIINQYGEIFLTLNSLQLADKLFLQIKEQRLKRR
;
A
#
# COMPACT_ATOMS: atom_id res chain seq x y z
N GLY A 1 3.21 -2.22 0.60
CA GLY A 1 2.11 -3.07 0.11
C GLY A 1 1.02 -2.26 -0.57
N VAL A 2 0.30 -2.85 -1.50
CA VAL A 2 -0.83 -2.21 -2.19
C VAL A 2 -2.14 -2.74 -1.65
N TYR A 3 -3.05 -1.84 -1.27
CA TYR A 3 -4.33 -2.16 -0.66
C TYR A 3 -5.47 -1.35 -1.29
N GLY A 4 -6.68 -1.92 -1.35
CA GLY A 4 -7.84 -1.28 -1.96
C GLY A 4 -8.87 -2.32 -2.39
N LYS A 5 -10.02 -1.85 -2.88
CA LYS A 5 -11.10 -2.71 -3.39
C LYS A 5 -10.65 -3.58 -4.56
N SER A 6 -11.46 -4.58 -4.85
CA SER A 6 -11.38 -5.33 -6.10
C SER A 6 -11.58 -4.41 -7.30
N GLY A 7 -10.85 -4.64 -8.39
CA GLY A 7 -11.02 -3.89 -9.62
C GLY A 7 -10.48 -2.46 -9.64
N VAL A 8 -9.89 -1.91 -8.55
CA VAL A 8 -9.30 -0.56 -8.56
C VAL A 8 -7.97 -0.47 -9.30
N GLY A 9 -7.40 -1.61 -9.75
CA GLY A 9 -6.18 -1.65 -10.56
C GLY A 9 -4.88 -1.84 -9.76
N LYS A 10 -4.91 -2.52 -8.62
CA LYS A 10 -3.73 -2.78 -7.77
C LYS A 10 -2.60 -3.47 -8.54
N SER A 11 -2.87 -4.64 -9.10
CA SER A 11 -1.90 -5.42 -9.88
C SER A 11 -1.39 -4.65 -11.11
N SER A 12 -2.27 -3.90 -11.80
CA SER A 12 -1.88 -3.08 -12.95
C SER A 12 -0.92 -1.95 -12.55
N VAL A 13 -1.14 -1.32 -11.40
CA VAL A 13 -0.25 -0.27 -10.87
C VAL A 13 1.12 -0.87 -10.55
N LEU A 14 1.18 -2.04 -9.93
CA LEU A 14 2.45 -2.71 -9.62
C LEU A 14 3.19 -3.15 -10.89
N ASN A 15 2.49 -3.70 -11.89
CA ASN A 15 3.07 -4.04 -13.19
C ASN A 15 3.65 -2.79 -13.87
N SER A 16 2.95 -1.66 -13.80
CA SER A 16 3.44 -0.38 -14.34
C SER A 16 4.71 0.12 -13.64
N LEU A 17 4.83 -0.08 -12.31
CA LEU A 17 6.04 0.27 -11.56
C LEU A 17 7.22 -0.63 -11.95
N LEU A 18 6.96 -1.93 -12.12
CA LEU A 18 7.98 -2.91 -12.52
C LEU A 18 8.35 -2.81 -14.01
N GLU A 19 7.50 -2.18 -14.83
CA GLU A 19 7.59 -2.20 -16.30
C GLU A 19 7.56 -3.64 -16.85
N LYS A 20 6.79 -4.51 -16.18
CA LYS A 20 6.64 -5.95 -16.49
C LYS A 20 5.25 -6.43 -16.11
N ASP A 21 4.69 -7.38 -16.86
CA ASP A 21 3.41 -8.03 -16.55
C ASP A 21 3.64 -9.29 -15.70
N ILE A 22 3.91 -9.10 -14.42
CA ILE A 22 4.16 -10.20 -13.46
C ILE A 22 2.89 -10.55 -12.70
N PHE A 23 2.20 -9.53 -12.16
CA PHE A 23 0.96 -9.72 -11.43
C PHE A 23 -0.20 -9.94 -12.39
N LYS A 24 -0.95 -11.02 -12.19
CA LYS A 24 -2.10 -11.34 -13.06
C LYS A 24 -3.17 -10.27 -12.99
N THR A 25 -3.48 -9.67 -14.11
CA THR A 25 -4.56 -8.69 -14.27
C THR A 25 -5.65 -9.27 -15.16
N ASN A 26 -6.88 -9.32 -14.68
CA ASN A 26 -8.03 -9.69 -15.51
C ASN A 26 -9.15 -8.66 -15.36
N ILE A 27 -9.99 -8.55 -16.39
CA ILE A 27 -11.15 -7.66 -16.39
C ILE A 27 -12.22 -8.12 -15.37
N ILE A 28 -12.22 -9.42 -15.03
CA ILE A 28 -13.14 -9.97 -14.03
C ILE A 28 -12.62 -9.62 -12.63
N ASN A 29 -13.43 -8.95 -11.82
CA ASN A 29 -13.11 -8.57 -10.45
C ASN A 29 -12.73 -9.80 -9.59
N GLY A 30 -11.72 -9.65 -8.71
CA GLY A 30 -11.33 -10.67 -7.75
C GLY A 30 -10.39 -11.75 -8.30
N THR A 31 -9.59 -11.42 -9.32
CA THR A 31 -8.63 -12.38 -9.89
C THR A 31 -7.43 -12.64 -9.01
N THR A 32 -6.99 -11.68 -8.23
CA THR A 32 -5.94 -11.87 -7.22
C THR A 32 -6.58 -12.57 -6.01
N ARG A 33 -6.31 -13.87 -5.86
CA ARG A 33 -6.83 -14.71 -4.77
C ARG A 33 -5.84 -14.91 -3.65
N GLU A 34 -4.56 -14.63 -3.90
CA GLU A 34 -3.46 -14.79 -2.97
C GLU A 34 -2.60 -13.53 -2.95
N ILE A 35 -1.89 -13.34 -1.84
CA ILE A 35 -0.89 -12.26 -1.75
C ILE A 35 0.31 -12.70 -2.58
N GLN A 36 0.74 -11.82 -3.47
CA GLN A 36 1.91 -12.04 -4.32
C GLN A 36 2.94 -10.96 -4.02
N SER A 37 4.22 -11.29 -4.14
CA SER A 37 5.29 -10.31 -3.99
C SER A 37 6.30 -10.39 -5.11
N GLU A 38 6.94 -9.27 -5.41
CA GLU A 38 8.00 -9.14 -6.40
C GLU A 38 8.98 -8.04 -6.00
N LEU A 39 10.25 -8.22 -6.35
CA LEU A 39 11.29 -7.25 -6.06
C LEU A 39 11.38 -6.17 -7.14
N TRP A 40 11.27 -4.94 -6.73
CA TRP A 40 11.50 -3.76 -7.56
C TRP A 40 12.87 -3.17 -7.28
N THR A 41 13.80 -3.31 -8.23
CA THR A 41 15.16 -2.75 -8.14
C THR A 41 15.21 -1.38 -8.79
N LEU A 42 15.64 -0.37 -8.05
CA LEU A 42 15.82 1.00 -8.55
C LEU A 42 17.19 1.11 -9.26
N LYS A 43 17.18 1.49 -10.55
CA LYS A 43 18.37 1.49 -11.42
C LYS A 43 19.48 2.46 -10.99
N ASP A 44 19.16 3.52 -10.27
CA ASP A 44 20.08 4.62 -9.99
C ASP A 44 20.68 4.63 -8.59
N GLN A 45 20.47 3.62 -7.79
CA GLN A 45 20.96 3.61 -6.42
C GLN A 45 21.51 2.27 -6.00
N LYS A 46 22.67 2.32 -5.34
CA LYS A 46 23.37 1.21 -4.71
C LYS A 46 22.38 0.15 -4.18
N LEU A 47 22.02 -0.83 -5.03
CA LEU A 47 21.37 -2.11 -4.69
C LEU A 47 20.18 -2.03 -3.70
N ARG A 48 19.29 -1.03 -3.83
CA ARG A 48 18.07 -1.04 -3.04
C ARG A 48 16.97 -1.75 -3.82
N SER A 49 16.57 -2.89 -3.32
CA SER A 49 15.37 -3.59 -3.77
C SER A 49 14.24 -3.32 -2.79
N ILE A 50 13.04 -3.14 -3.33
CA ILE A 50 11.81 -2.96 -2.58
C ILE A 50 10.91 -4.12 -2.89
N GLU A 51 10.40 -4.77 -1.87
CA GLU A 51 9.38 -5.79 -2.07
C GLU A 51 8.02 -5.13 -2.29
N LEU A 52 7.47 -5.34 -3.47
CA LEU A 52 6.12 -4.93 -3.83
C LEU A 52 5.16 -6.07 -3.51
N LEU A 53 4.14 -5.79 -2.69
CA LEU A 53 3.12 -6.76 -2.30
C LEU A 53 1.80 -6.43 -2.98
N ASP A 54 1.30 -7.35 -3.82
CA ASP A 54 -0.06 -7.30 -4.37
C ASP A 54 -1.03 -8.03 -3.46
N SER A 55 -2.13 -7.39 -3.12
CA SER A 55 -3.15 -7.97 -2.27
C SER A 55 -4.48 -8.15 -2.99
N PRO A 56 -5.25 -9.19 -2.65
CA PRO A 56 -6.66 -9.28 -3.03
C PRO A 56 -7.45 -8.07 -2.58
N GLY A 57 -8.54 -7.74 -3.29
CA GLY A 57 -9.45 -6.70 -2.86
C GLY A 57 -10.10 -7.03 -1.50
N PHE A 58 -10.16 -6.06 -0.60
CA PHE A 58 -10.69 -6.27 0.75
C PHE A 58 -12.21 -6.53 0.78
N ASP A 59 -12.92 -6.24 -0.30
CA ASP A 59 -14.34 -6.50 -0.52
C ASP A 59 -14.64 -7.91 -1.08
N PHE A 60 -13.61 -8.64 -1.50
CA PHE A 60 -13.74 -9.96 -2.11
C PHE A 60 -13.41 -11.12 -1.16
N CYS A 61 -12.89 -10.83 0.01
CA CYS A 61 -12.38 -11.83 0.94
C CYS A 61 -13.42 -12.21 1.98
N ASN A 62 -13.48 -13.50 2.35
CA ASN A 62 -14.15 -13.92 3.59
C ASN A 62 -13.37 -13.38 4.81
N ILE A 63 -14.01 -13.37 5.99
CA ILE A 63 -13.47 -12.73 7.20
C ILE A 63 -12.05 -13.23 7.53
N LYS A 64 -11.81 -14.53 7.57
CA LYS A 64 -10.50 -15.12 7.91
C LYS A 64 -9.39 -14.73 6.93
N PHE A 65 -9.72 -14.64 5.63
CA PHE A 65 -8.76 -14.27 4.61
C PHE A 65 -8.51 -12.74 4.62
N SER A 66 -9.54 -11.96 4.93
CA SER A 66 -9.42 -10.51 5.14
C SER A 66 -8.42 -10.18 6.23
N ASP A 67 -8.42 -10.91 7.36
CA ASP A 67 -7.49 -10.70 8.46
C ASP A 67 -6.04 -11.02 8.07
N LYS A 68 -5.83 -12.09 7.29
CA LYS A 68 -4.50 -12.43 6.75
C LYS A 68 -3.97 -11.36 5.80
N VAL A 69 -4.82 -10.86 4.90
CA VAL A 69 -4.47 -9.77 3.98
C VAL A 69 -4.15 -8.51 4.76
N TYR A 70 -4.98 -8.15 5.73
CA TYR A 70 -4.77 -6.98 6.57
C TYR A 70 -3.45 -7.09 7.36
N SER A 71 -3.18 -8.24 7.96
CA SER A 71 -1.93 -8.49 8.68
C SER A 71 -0.69 -8.34 7.77
N CYS A 72 -0.76 -8.85 6.54
CA CYS A 72 0.34 -8.70 5.57
C CYS A 72 0.56 -7.23 5.20
N ILE A 73 -0.52 -6.51 4.88
CA ILE A 73 -0.45 -5.06 4.57
C ILE A 73 0.02 -4.26 5.80
N ASN A 74 -0.43 -4.66 6.99
CA ASN A 74 -0.01 -4.01 8.23
C ASN A 74 1.45 -4.26 8.58
N ASN A 75 2.09 -5.28 8.04
CA ASN A 75 3.54 -5.50 8.15
C ASN A 75 4.36 -4.74 7.10
N SER A 76 3.71 -4.09 6.12
CA SER A 76 4.41 -3.28 5.11
C SER A 76 4.86 -1.94 5.70
N ASP A 77 6.01 -1.43 5.27
CA ASP A 77 6.55 -0.12 5.69
C ASP A 77 5.75 1.05 5.13
N LEU A 78 5.22 0.87 3.93
CA LEU A 78 4.43 1.84 3.21
C LEU A 78 3.22 1.17 2.59
N VAL A 79 2.05 1.75 2.78
CA VAL A 79 0.81 1.29 2.19
C VAL A 79 0.37 2.24 1.08
N LEU A 80 0.27 1.72 -0.13
CA LEU A 80 -0.34 2.39 -1.26
C LEU A 80 -1.83 2.05 -1.26
N PHE A 81 -2.67 2.96 -0.79
CA PHE A 81 -4.12 2.74 -0.76
C PHE A 81 -4.75 3.24 -2.05
N LEU A 82 -5.23 2.31 -2.88
CA LEU A 82 -5.81 2.63 -4.19
C LEU A 82 -7.32 2.81 -4.12
N VAL A 83 -7.77 3.88 -4.77
CA VAL A 83 -9.19 4.18 -5.02
C VAL A 83 -9.39 4.54 -6.49
N SER A 84 -10.59 4.36 -7.02
CA SER A 84 -10.94 4.68 -8.43
C SER A 84 -12.04 5.76 -8.52
N GLY A 85 -12.12 6.61 -7.53
CA GLY A 85 -13.10 7.70 -7.42
C GLY A 85 -13.11 8.24 -6.01
N ASP A 86 -14.21 8.84 -5.59
CA ASP A 86 -14.38 9.34 -4.23
C ASP A 86 -14.41 8.18 -3.21
N VAL A 87 -13.89 8.45 -2.01
CA VAL A 87 -13.75 7.46 -0.95
C VAL A 87 -15.08 7.25 -0.24
N ASN A 88 -15.53 6.00 -0.15
CA ASN A 88 -16.72 5.64 0.58
C ASN A 88 -16.42 5.29 2.05
N ARG A 89 -17.48 5.06 2.82
CA ARG A 89 -17.38 4.79 4.27
C ARG A 89 -16.53 3.56 4.61
N ASN A 90 -16.62 2.49 3.82
CA ASN A 90 -15.82 1.29 4.08
C ASN A 90 -14.33 1.53 3.82
N GLU A 91 -13.99 2.24 2.75
CA GLU A 91 -12.62 2.65 2.45
C GLU A 91 -12.06 3.57 3.53
N LEU A 92 -12.84 4.55 3.99
CA LEU A 92 -12.45 5.42 5.10
C LEU A 92 -12.19 4.64 6.39
N ASN A 93 -13.02 3.66 6.72
CA ASN A 93 -12.81 2.79 7.88
C ASN A 93 -11.49 2.02 7.78
N LYS A 94 -11.16 1.49 6.59
CA LYS A 94 -9.89 0.78 6.35
C LYS A 94 -8.68 1.72 6.45
N ILE A 95 -8.78 2.91 5.87
CA ILE A 95 -7.74 3.95 5.99
C ILE A 95 -7.55 4.33 7.47
N SER A 96 -8.64 4.56 8.21
CA SER A 96 -8.59 4.91 9.63
C SER A 96 -7.96 3.81 10.49
N SER A 97 -8.23 2.53 10.18
CA SER A 97 -7.59 1.40 10.87
C SER A 97 -6.07 1.39 10.63
N LEU A 98 -5.63 1.54 9.38
CA LEU A 98 -4.20 1.61 9.05
C LEU A 98 -3.50 2.81 9.73
N ILE A 99 -4.18 3.96 9.82
CA ILE A 99 -3.66 5.13 10.54
C ILE A 99 -3.48 4.83 12.03
N LYS A 100 -4.50 4.21 12.67
CA LYS A 100 -4.43 3.81 14.08
C LYS A 100 -3.29 2.84 14.35
N ASP A 101 -2.98 1.96 13.39
CA ASP A 101 -1.86 1.04 13.47
C ASP A 101 -0.50 1.70 13.12
N GLY A 102 -0.48 3.04 12.97
CA GLY A 102 0.74 3.82 12.73
C GLY A 102 1.31 3.69 11.32
N LYS A 103 0.53 3.19 10.35
CA LYS A 103 1.02 2.97 8.99
C LYS A 103 1.17 4.25 8.19
N LYS A 104 2.26 4.34 7.44
CA LYS A 104 2.43 5.38 6.43
C LYS A 104 1.59 5.03 5.21
N ILE A 105 0.72 5.96 4.81
CA ILE A 105 -0.24 5.75 3.72
C ILE A 105 0.01 6.79 2.64
N ILE A 106 0.00 6.35 1.39
CA ILE A 106 -0.15 7.18 0.20
C ILE A 106 -1.47 6.78 -0.44
N LEU A 107 -2.38 7.72 -0.62
CA LEU A 107 -3.63 7.49 -1.30
C LEU A 107 -3.42 7.72 -2.80
N ILE A 108 -3.80 6.74 -3.61
CA ILE A 108 -3.62 6.78 -5.06
C ILE A 108 -4.99 6.78 -5.72
N LEU A 109 -5.33 7.86 -6.38
CA LEU A 109 -6.49 7.93 -7.27
C LEU A 109 -6.07 7.36 -8.62
N ASN A 110 -6.56 6.16 -8.91
CA ASN A 110 -6.30 5.44 -10.15
C ASN A 110 -7.47 5.59 -11.14
N LYS A 111 -7.29 5.15 -12.39
CA LYS A 111 -8.29 5.26 -13.47
C LYS A 111 -8.73 6.72 -13.70
N ILE A 112 -7.79 7.63 -13.64
CA ILE A 112 -8.06 9.07 -13.80
C ILE A 112 -8.50 9.45 -15.22
N ASP A 113 -8.30 8.57 -16.17
CA ASP A 113 -8.77 8.63 -17.54
C ASP A 113 -10.32 8.63 -17.66
N LEU A 114 -11.01 8.15 -16.64
CA LEU A 114 -12.48 8.14 -16.57
C LEU A 114 -13.07 9.50 -16.16
N PHE A 115 -12.27 10.48 -15.77
CA PHE A 115 -12.72 11.75 -15.22
C PHE A 115 -12.14 12.93 -15.98
N ASN A 116 -12.90 14.01 -16.10
CA ASN A 116 -12.37 15.28 -16.57
C ASN A 116 -11.56 16.01 -15.48
N LYS A 117 -10.87 17.09 -15.84
CA LYS A 117 -9.98 17.82 -14.91
C LYS A 117 -10.73 18.43 -13.70
N ASN A 118 -11.97 18.88 -13.90
CA ASN A 118 -12.77 19.48 -12.84
C ASN A 118 -13.24 18.41 -11.85
N ASP A 119 -13.70 17.27 -12.36
CA ASP A 119 -14.11 16.12 -11.54
C ASP A 119 -12.93 15.62 -10.70
N LEU A 120 -11.73 15.50 -11.27
CA LEU A 120 -10.54 15.08 -10.55
C LEU A 120 -10.17 16.04 -9.40
N LYS A 121 -10.35 17.35 -9.61
CA LYS A 121 -10.12 18.35 -8.58
C LYS A 121 -11.15 18.19 -7.46
N GLU A 122 -12.42 18.07 -7.79
CA GLU A 122 -13.51 17.89 -6.83
C GLU A 122 -13.36 16.60 -6.04
N ILE A 123 -13.10 15.46 -6.70
CA ILE A 123 -12.84 14.17 -6.04
C ILE A 123 -11.67 14.30 -5.06
N LYS A 124 -10.57 14.93 -5.46
CA LYS A 124 -9.40 15.11 -4.59
C LYS A 124 -9.71 15.96 -3.37
N GLU A 125 -10.47 17.04 -3.54
CA GLU A 125 -10.90 17.91 -2.44
C GLU A 125 -11.86 17.17 -1.49
N ASN A 126 -12.82 16.41 -2.03
CA ASN A 126 -13.74 15.59 -1.26
C ASN A 126 -13.00 14.52 -0.45
N ILE A 127 -12.06 13.81 -1.06
CA ILE A 127 -11.23 12.84 -0.33
C ILE A 127 -10.48 13.55 0.80
N LYS A 128 -9.84 14.68 0.51
CA LYS A 128 -9.06 15.43 1.49
C LYS A 128 -9.92 15.91 2.67
N SER A 129 -11.17 16.32 2.42
CA SER A 129 -12.08 16.77 3.47
C SER A 129 -12.52 15.65 4.42
N LYS A 130 -12.52 14.40 3.96
CA LYS A 130 -12.92 13.22 4.73
C LYS A 130 -11.77 12.60 5.53
N LEU A 131 -10.52 12.93 5.19
CA LEU A 131 -9.33 12.45 5.91
C LEU A 131 -9.05 13.28 7.16
N PRO A 132 -8.37 12.71 8.18
CA PRO A 132 -7.96 13.48 9.37
C PRO A 132 -7.09 14.69 8.98
N LYS A 133 -7.47 15.88 9.48
CA LYS A 133 -6.80 17.15 9.10
C LYS A 133 -5.39 17.30 9.67
N ASP A 134 -5.13 16.66 10.78
CA ASP A 134 -3.84 16.60 11.48
C ASP A 134 -2.81 15.72 10.76
N LEU A 135 -3.26 14.88 9.84
CA LEU A 135 -2.39 13.98 9.07
C LEU A 135 -2.28 14.44 7.62
N ASN A 136 -1.06 14.74 7.21
CA ASN A 136 -0.79 15.07 5.81
C ASN A 136 -0.65 13.79 4.97
N ILE A 137 -1.78 13.17 4.59
CA ILE A 137 -1.81 11.99 3.73
C ILE A 137 -1.68 12.43 2.27
N PRO A 138 -0.61 12.05 1.55
CA PRO A 138 -0.45 12.42 0.16
C PRO A 138 -1.51 11.76 -0.73
N ILE A 139 -2.12 12.54 -1.64
CA ILE A 139 -3.07 12.05 -2.64
C ILE A 139 -2.46 12.22 -4.01
N ILE A 140 -2.14 11.12 -4.68
CA ILE A 140 -1.47 11.07 -5.99
C ILE A 140 -2.46 10.67 -7.07
N LEU A 141 -2.54 11.46 -8.12
CA LEU A 141 -3.27 11.10 -9.34
C LEU A 141 -2.36 10.19 -10.17
N ASN A 142 -2.79 8.93 -10.38
CA ASN A 142 -1.96 7.97 -11.10
C ASN A 142 -2.11 8.11 -12.62
N ASN A 143 -1.05 8.57 -13.26
CA ASN A 143 -0.86 8.52 -14.71
C ASN A 143 0.36 7.69 -15.14
N GLY A 144 0.76 6.72 -14.30
CA GLY A 144 1.96 5.90 -14.51
C GLY A 144 3.25 6.60 -14.11
N LYS A 145 3.68 7.64 -14.81
CA LYS A 145 4.93 8.37 -14.54
C LYS A 145 4.95 9.08 -13.19
N ASN A 146 3.86 9.73 -12.82
CA ASN A 146 3.78 10.52 -11.58
C ASN A 146 4.00 9.66 -10.34
N LEU A 147 3.40 8.48 -10.30
CA LEU A 147 3.51 7.57 -9.17
C LEU A 147 4.93 7.04 -9.02
N LYS A 148 5.53 6.56 -10.13
CA LYS A 148 6.91 6.05 -10.13
C LYS A 148 7.90 7.11 -9.65
N ASN A 149 7.84 8.32 -10.19
CA ASN A 149 8.71 9.44 -9.81
C ASN A 149 8.52 9.81 -8.33
N TYR A 150 7.27 9.85 -7.86
CA TYR A 150 6.96 10.18 -6.48
C TYR A 150 7.51 9.13 -5.51
N LEU A 151 7.28 7.84 -5.80
CA LEU A 151 7.81 6.74 -4.98
C LEU A 151 9.33 6.72 -4.97
N THR A 152 9.97 6.86 -6.13
CA THR A 152 11.44 6.93 -6.21
C THR A 152 11.98 8.07 -5.35
N LYS A 153 11.35 9.25 -5.39
CA LYS A 153 11.76 10.41 -4.55
C LYS A 153 11.63 10.09 -3.05
N ILE A 154 10.51 9.51 -2.63
CA ILE A 154 10.31 9.13 -1.21
C ILE A 154 11.32 8.09 -0.76
N ILE A 155 11.55 7.07 -1.57
CA ILE A 155 12.48 5.99 -1.25
C ILE A 155 13.90 6.53 -1.13
N ASN A 156 14.28 7.46 -2.02
CA ASN A 156 15.58 8.12 -1.98
C ASN A 156 15.76 8.96 -0.71
N GLN A 157 14.70 9.65 -0.30
CA GLN A 157 14.74 10.55 0.85
C GLN A 157 14.65 9.81 2.19
N TYR A 158 13.85 8.76 2.26
CA TYR A 158 13.50 8.11 3.52
C TYR A 158 13.91 6.63 3.60
N GLY A 159 14.49 6.06 2.53
CA GLY A 159 14.79 4.63 2.48
C GLY A 159 15.73 4.17 3.60
N GLU A 160 16.72 4.98 4.02
CA GLU A 160 17.60 4.65 5.15
C GLU A 160 16.84 4.65 6.47
N ILE A 161 15.92 5.58 6.66
CA ILE A 161 15.09 5.66 7.86
C ILE A 161 14.18 4.42 7.95
N PHE A 162 13.57 4.00 6.83
CA PHE A 162 12.76 2.78 6.78
C PHE A 162 13.58 1.54 7.13
N LEU A 163 14.78 1.40 6.57
CA LEU A 163 15.68 0.28 6.88
C LEU A 163 16.08 0.25 8.36
N THR A 164 16.37 1.40 8.95
CA THR A 164 16.72 1.53 10.36
C THR A 164 15.53 1.16 11.26
N LEU A 165 14.35 1.67 10.98
CA LEU A 165 13.14 1.35 11.73
C LEU A 165 12.78 -0.14 11.64
N ASN A 166 12.93 -0.75 10.47
CA ASN A 166 12.69 -2.19 10.28
C ASN A 166 13.69 -3.03 11.08
N SER A 167 14.95 -2.63 11.10
CA SER A 167 15.98 -3.32 11.87
C SER A 167 15.68 -3.26 13.37
N LEU A 168 15.20 -2.12 13.88
CA LEU A 168 14.78 -1.96 15.26
C LEU A 168 13.56 -2.83 15.60
N GLN A 169 12.53 -2.82 14.73
CA GLN A 169 11.33 -3.65 14.92
C GLN A 169 11.65 -5.15 14.89
N LEU A 170 12.59 -5.56 14.04
CA LEU A 170 13.07 -6.95 13.99
C LEU A 170 13.80 -7.33 15.26
N ALA A 171 14.67 -6.45 15.77
CA ALA A 171 15.37 -6.65 17.03
C ALA A 171 14.40 -6.80 18.21
N ASP A 172 13.38 -5.95 18.31
CA ASP A 172 12.34 -6.04 19.34
C ASP A 172 11.57 -7.36 19.28
N LYS A 173 11.18 -7.81 18.07
CA LYS A 173 10.52 -9.11 17.90
C LYS A 173 11.41 -10.27 18.35
N LEU A 174 12.69 -10.27 18.01
CA LEU A 174 13.65 -11.28 18.43
C LEU A 174 13.83 -11.27 19.95
N PHE A 175 13.90 -10.09 20.55
CA PHE A 175 14.01 -9.94 22.01
C PHE A 175 12.80 -10.54 22.74
N LEU A 176 11.59 -10.29 22.25
CA LEU A 176 10.36 -10.86 22.80
C LEU A 176 10.34 -12.38 22.67
N GLN A 177 10.72 -12.93 21.51
CA GLN A 177 10.79 -14.38 21.31
C GLN A 177 11.79 -15.06 22.25
N ILE A 178 12.98 -14.46 22.45
CA ILE A 178 13.98 -14.97 23.38
C ILE A 178 13.43 -14.95 24.81
N LYS A 179 12.75 -13.87 25.21
CA LYS A 179 12.13 -13.73 26.53
C LYS A 179 11.06 -14.80 26.76
N GLU A 180 10.19 -15.05 25.82
CA GLU A 180 9.18 -16.10 25.89
C GLU A 180 9.78 -17.50 25.97
N GLN A 181 10.82 -17.79 25.20
CA GLN A 181 11.52 -19.07 25.26
C GLN A 181 12.19 -19.31 26.63
N ARG A 182 12.75 -18.26 27.24
CA ARG A 182 13.35 -18.35 28.59
C ARG A 182 12.29 -18.60 29.67
N LEU A 183 11.10 -18.02 29.54
CA LEU A 183 10.01 -18.22 30.49
C LEU A 183 9.40 -19.64 30.39
N LYS A 184 9.42 -20.26 29.22
CA LYS A 184 8.95 -21.64 29.02
C LYS A 184 9.94 -22.72 29.50
N ARG A 185 11.20 -22.35 29.76
CA ARG A 185 12.25 -23.25 30.27
C ARG A 185 12.41 -23.22 31.79
N ARG A 186 11.63 -22.40 32.49
CA ARG A 186 11.48 -22.37 33.95
C ARG A 186 10.20 -23.09 34.37
#